data_c3753a112d8889893749b8b72fd29cdb
#
_entry.id   c3753a112d8889893749b8b72fd29cdb
#
_cell.length_a   1.000
_cell.length_b   1.000
_cell.length_c   1.000
_cell.angle_alpha   90.00
_cell.angle_beta   90.00
_cell.angle_gamma   90.00
#
_symmetry.space_group_name_H-M   'P 1'
#
loop_
_entity.id
_entity.type
_entity.pdbx_description
1 polymer ?
#
loop_
_entity_poly.entity_id
_entity_poly.type
_entity_poly.pdbx_seq_one_letter_code
_entity_poly.pdbx_strand_id
1 'polypeptide(L)'
;MSTIPSAVGAVGALDAVVNVGADLFADSVAAQAVPVTRVDWRPPMVGTEADLATVAADPRRRDANARALAAMLEVTATLVDVAPASEVLGLEPGRFLHAGPPISWARASGPLRGALMGGAALEGLVADPEDAAALFEAGTDVSLEPCHHRSAVGPMAGVVTPSMWMFVLEDAATGRRTFCSLNEGLGKVLRYGAYAPEVLRRLRWMGDVLGPLLRQAVRTVRDSGAGPVDVTGILTQMLQMGDEAHNRNRAGTLMLLRDLSPAMVTGAADAGFSTADVAEALRFVGGNDHFFLNLAMPACKLALDAARGIAGSTMVVAMARNGTDFGIQVAGTGDEWFTGPAQLADGLFLGDYGPDDANPDIGDSAITETAGIGGFAMATAPAIVRFVGGSVPDALATTRRMHEITLGENPRWSVPVLEFQGTPTGIDVTRVCRTGILPQINTGMAGKVAGVGQVGAGLVTPPAEIFPQALARLAELAPGWG
;
A
#
# COMPACT_ATOMS: atom_id res chain seq x y z
N MET A 1 -0.03 65.33 -26.81
CA MET A 1 -0.57 64.04 -27.29
C MET A 1 0.59 63.05 -27.36
N SER A 2 0.75 62.22 -26.40
CA SER A 2 1.79 61.18 -26.36
C SER A 2 1.24 59.98 -27.13
N THR A 3 1.84 59.65 -28.25
CA THR A 3 1.52 58.43 -29.02
C THR A 3 2.02 57.22 -28.27
N ILE A 4 1.08 56.38 -27.77
CA ILE A 4 1.37 55.05 -27.27
C ILE A 4 1.84 54.20 -28.47
N PRO A 5 3.05 53.61 -28.46
CA PRO A 5 3.47 52.73 -29.54
C PRO A 5 2.51 51.55 -29.62
N SER A 6 1.99 51.28 -30.81
CA SER A 6 1.16 50.10 -31.09
C SER A 6 1.98 48.83 -30.85
N ALA A 7 1.62 48.07 -29.84
CA ALA A 7 2.25 46.78 -29.49
C ALA A 7 1.87 45.64 -30.47
N VAL A 8 1.21 45.95 -31.57
CA VAL A 8 0.65 44.98 -32.55
C VAL A 8 1.74 44.32 -33.43
N GLY A 9 2.98 44.87 -33.43
CA GLY A 9 4.08 44.31 -34.25
C GLY A 9 4.90 43.17 -33.61
N ALA A 10 4.73 42.91 -32.33
CA ALA A 10 5.65 42.03 -31.61
C ALA A 10 5.22 40.54 -31.60
N VAL A 11 3.92 40.25 -31.72
CA VAL A 11 3.40 38.86 -31.57
C VAL A 11 3.70 38.02 -32.83
N GLY A 12 3.78 38.62 -34.02
CA GLY A 12 4.12 37.89 -35.25
C GLY A 12 5.58 37.45 -35.39
N ALA A 13 6.44 37.82 -34.43
CA ALA A 13 7.85 37.45 -34.39
C ALA A 13 8.17 36.37 -33.34
N LEU A 14 7.14 35.80 -32.68
CA LEU A 14 7.32 34.79 -31.67
C LEU A 14 7.18 33.37 -32.28
N ASP A 15 8.20 32.55 -32.11
CA ASP A 15 8.21 31.17 -32.59
C ASP A 15 7.22 30.28 -31.78
N ALA A 16 7.02 30.59 -30.50
CA ALA A 16 6.05 29.88 -29.61
C ALA A 16 5.73 30.75 -28.38
N VAL A 17 4.57 30.53 -27.78
CA VAL A 17 4.14 31.16 -26.53
C VAL A 17 3.78 30.08 -25.49
N VAL A 18 4.21 30.26 -24.25
CA VAL A 18 3.73 29.50 -23.12
C VAL A 18 2.67 30.33 -22.39
N ASN A 19 1.43 29.83 -22.35
CA ASN A 19 0.34 30.45 -21.61
C ASN A 19 0.18 29.78 -20.25
N VAL A 20 0.25 30.61 -19.19
CA VAL A 20 -0.01 30.21 -17.82
C VAL A 20 -1.18 31.04 -17.31
N GLY A 21 -2.38 30.49 -17.26
CA GLY A 21 -3.57 31.20 -16.81
C GLY A 21 -4.76 31.09 -17.73
N ALA A 22 -5.52 32.20 -17.94
CA ALA A 22 -6.80 32.14 -18.62
C ALA A 22 -6.69 31.72 -20.11
N ASP A 23 -7.47 30.72 -20.50
CA ASP A 23 -7.51 30.18 -21.87
C ASP A 23 -7.83 31.22 -22.93
N LEU A 24 -8.60 32.27 -22.60
CA LEU A 24 -8.92 33.35 -23.48
C LEU A 24 -7.68 34.02 -24.14
N PHE A 25 -6.59 34.14 -23.37
CA PHE A 25 -5.35 34.68 -23.91
C PHE A 25 -4.64 33.70 -24.84
N ALA A 26 -4.63 32.42 -24.45
CA ALA A 26 -4.11 31.34 -25.29
C ALA A 26 -4.86 31.24 -26.61
N ASP A 27 -6.18 31.31 -26.58
CA ASP A 27 -7.05 31.28 -27.77
C ASP A 27 -6.76 32.48 -28.70
N SER A 28 -6.61 33.66 -28.12
CA SER A 28 -6.34 34.88 -28.87
C SER A 28 -4.98 34.82 -29.58
N VAL A 29 -3.96 34.21 -28.98
CA VAL A 29 -2.63 34.03 -29.60
C VAL A 29 -2.67 32.91 -30.64
N ALA A 30 -3.32 31.80 -30.35
CA ALA A 30 -3.47 30.66 -31.27
C ALA A 30 -4.25 31.08 -32.54
N ALA A 31 -5.23 31.98 -32.43
CA ALA A 31 -5.97 32.52 -33.56
C ALA A 31 -5.09 33.32 -34.54
N GLN A 32 -3.89 33.74 -34.10
CA GLN A 32 -2.87 34.42 -34.92
C GLN A 32 -1.83 33.45 -35.50
N ALA A 33 -2.12 32.13 -35.49
CA ALA A 33 -1.26 31.05 -35.97
C ALA A 33 0.10 30.94 -35.22
N VAL A 34 0.21 31.46 -34.00
CA VAL A 34 1.37 31.30 -33.14
C VAL A 34 1.18 30.02 -32.30
N PRO A 35 2.13 29.11 -32.28
CA PRO A 35 2.05 27.91 -31.41
C PRO A 35 1.93 28.28 -29.93
N VAL A 36 0.91 27.76 -29.23
CA VAL A 36 0.69 28.03 -27.80
C VAL A 36 0.75 26.77 -27.02
N THR A 37 1.68 26.67 -26.07
CA THR A 37 1.70 25.64 -25.04
C THR A 37 0.91 26.14 -23.83
N ARG A 38 -0.17 25.46 -23.50
CA ARG A 38 -0.99 25.78 -22.31
C ARG A 38 -0.43 25.03 -21.12
N VAL A 39 -0.24 25.73 -20.01
CA VAL A 39 0.21 25.16 -18.74
C VAL A 39 -0.90 25.35 -17.71
N ASP A 40 -1.45 24.26 -17.21
CA ASP A 40 -2.35 24.27 -16.02
C ASP A 40 -1.47 24.48 -14.79
N TRP A 41 -1.14 25.75 -14.52
CA TRP A 41 -0.32 26.10 -13.38
C TRP A 41 -1.20 26.19 -12.13
N ARG A 42 -0.73 25.51 -11.07
CA ARG A 42 -1.30 25.61 -9.73
C ARG A 42 -0.20 26.09 -8.78
N PRO A 43 -0.53 26.91 -7.75
CA PRO A 43 0.46 27.25 -6.74
C PRO A 43 0.92 25.97 -6.02
N PRO A 44 2.22 25.84 -5.72
CA PRO A 44 2.70 24.72 -4.92
C PRO A 44 2.12 24.77 -3.50
N MET A 45 2.30 23.69 -2.75
CA MET A 45 1.98 23.68 -1.32
C MET A 45 2.73 24.82 -0.62
N VAL A 46 2.03 25.52 0.26
CA VAL A 46 2.54 26.73 0.93
C VAL A 46 3.86 26.45 1.62
N GLY A 47 4.88 27.28 1.37
CA GLY A 47 6.19 27.22 2.02
C GLY A 47 7.16 26.21 1.40
N THR A 48 6.80 25.57 0.28
CA THR A 48 7.66 24.56 -0.38
C THR A 48 8.52 25.10 -1.54
N GLU A 49 8.40 26.37 -1.89
CA GLU A 49 8.99 26.95 -3.11
C GLU A 49 10.50 26.86 -3.11
N ALA A 50 11.17 27.18 -1.99
CA ALA A 50 12.63 27.16 -1.88
C ALA A 50 13.17 25.73 -1.93
N ASP A 51 12.52 24.80 -1.22
CA ASP A 51 12.92 23.41 -1.18
C ASP A 51 12.68 22.71 -2.55
N LEU A 52 11.56 23.03 -3.22
CA LEU A 52 11.31 22.59 -4.60
C LEU A 52 12.42 23.07 -5.55
N ALA A 53 12.84 24.34 -5.44
CA ALA A 53 13.93 24.87 -6.26
C ALA A 53 15.25 24.14 -5.97
N THR A 54 15.58 23.92 -4.70
CA THR A 54 16.80 23.21 -4.26
C THR A 54 16.83 21.78 -4.77
N VAL A 55 15.75 21.02 -4.54
CA VAL A 55 15.66 19.61 -4.98
C VAL A 55 15.60 19.52 -6.52
N ALA A 56 14.92 20.45 -7.20
CA ALA A 56 14.89 20.47 -8.67
C ALA A 56 16.28 20.72 -9.28
N ALA A 57 17.10 21.44 -8.58
CA ALA A 57 18.47 21.78 -9.01
C ALA A 57 19.51 20.69 -8.66
N ASP A 58 19.20 19.71 -7.81
CA ASP A 58 20.10 18.58 -7.52
C ASP A 58 20.39 17.77 -8.81
N PRO A 59 21.64 17.72 -9.28
CA PRO A 59 21.99 17.03 -10.53
C PRO A 59 21.74 15.51 -10.49
N ARG A 60 21.71 14.93 -9.29
CA ARG A 60 21.48 13.48 -9.10
C ARG A 60 20.02 13.10 -9.33
N ARG A 61 19.07 14.00 -9.05
CA ARG A 61 17.65 13.71 -8.92
C ARG A 61 17.05 12.96 -10.12
N ARG A 62 17.31 13.44 -11.33
CA ARG A 62 16.74 12.86 -12.55
C ARG A 62 17.19 11.40 -12.73
N ASP A 63 18.49 11.16 -12.61
CA ASP A 63 19.06 9.82 -12.74
C ASP A 63 18.64 8.92 -11.57
N ALA A 64 18.66 9.44 -10.34
CA ALA A 64 18.24 8.69 -9.16
C ALA A 64 16.76 8.25 -9.24
N ASN A 65 15.86 9.12 -9.70
CA ASN A 65 14.46 8.78 -9.93
C ASN A 65 14.30 7.74 -11.05
N ALA A 66 15.03 7.86 -12.14
CA ALA A 66 14.99 6.87 -13.22
C ALA A 66 15.47 5.50 -12.74
N ARG A 67 16.58 5.45 -11.97
CA ARG A 67 17.09 4.21 -11.37
C ARG A 67 16.11 3.61 -10.35
N ALA A 68 15.50 4.44 -9.50
CA ALA A 68 14.54 4.00 -8.51
C ALA A 68 13.30 3.36 -9.16
N LEU A 69 12.74 4.03 -10.17
CA LEU A 69 11.62 3.50 -10.92
C LEU A 69 11.99 2.21 -11.67
N ALA A 70 13.14 2.17 -12.34
CA ALA A 70 13.61 0.97 -13.05
C ALA A 70 13.80 -0.21 -12.08
N ALA A 71 14.48 0.00 -10.95
CA ALA A 71 14.70 -1.04 -9.94
C ALA A 71 13.38 -1.62 -9.42
N MET A 72 12.37 -0.77 -9.20
CA MET A 72 11.04 -1.20 -8.80
C MET A 72 10.35 -2.05 -9.90
N LEU A 73 10.43 -1.61 -11.16
CA LEU A 73 9.75 -2.26 -12.29
C LEU A 73 10.40 -3.59 -12.70
N GLU A 74 11.67 -3.82 -12.38
CA GLU A 74 12.39 -5.07 -12.71
C GLU A 74 12.01 -6.23 -11.79
N VAL A 75 11.54 -5.97 -10.57
CA VAL A 75 11.21 -7.01 -9.59
C VAL A 75 10.13 -7.95 -10.10
N THR A 76 10.34 -9.24 -9.89
CA THR A 76 9.36 -10.32 -10.13
C THR A 76 9.16 -11.09 -8.83
N ALA A 77 8.02 -10.89 -8.19
CA ALA A 77 7.67 -11.53 -6.93
C ALA A 77 7.10 -12.92 -7.15
N THR A 78 7.69 -13.91 -6.50
CA THR A 78 7.21 -15.29 -6.48
C THR A 78 6.95 -15.75 -5.04
N LEU A 79 5.92 -16.59 -4.82
CA LEU A 79 5.63 -17.20 -3.52
C LEU A 79 6.49 -18.46 -3.37
N VAL A 80 7.45 -18.42 -2.43
CA VAL A 80 8.46 -19.48 -2.27
C VAL A 80 8.23 -20.34 -1.02
N ASP A 81 7.56 -19.82 0.00
CA ASP A 81 7.25 -20.57 1.23
C ASP A 81 6.07 -19.94 1.99
N VAL A 82 5.57 -20.68 2.97
CA VAL A 82 4.66 -20.23 4.03
C VAL A 82 5.19 -20.78 5.34
N ALA A 83 5.50 -19.90 6.32
CA ALA A 83 6.13 -20.36 7.57
C ALA A 83 5.83 -19.42 8.73
N PRO A 84 5.97 -19.86 10.01
CA PRO A 84 5.78 -19.00 11.17
C PRO A 84 6.74 -17.79 11.18
N ALA A 85 6.30 -16.66 11.74
CA ALA A 85 7.09 -15.46 11.86
C ALA A 85 8.37 -15.68 12.70
N SER A 86 8.32 -16.55 13.70
CA SER A 86 9.51 -16.98 14.46
C SER A 86 10.57 -17.63 13.58
N GLU A 87 10.19 -18.35 12.51
CA GLU A 87 11.12 -19.01 11.59
C GLU A 87 11.68 -18.02 10.56
N VAL A 88 10.83 -17.22 9.92
CA VAL A 88 11.22 -16.41 8.76
C VAL A 88 11.70 -15.00 9.11
N LEU A 89 11.27 -14.46 10.25
CA LEU A 89 11.67 -13.13 10.75
C LEU A 89 12.56 -13.22 12.00
N GLY A 90 12.75 -14.42 12.57
CA GLY A 90 13.41 -14.58 13.87
C GLY A 90 12.66 -13.85 14.99
N LEU A 91 11.33 -13.78 14.90
CA LEU A 91 10.52 -13.05 15.86
C LEU A 91 10.44 -13.85 17.16
N GLU A 92 11.01 -13.30 18.23
CA GLU A 92 11.08 -13.94 19.54
C GLU A 92 9.77 -13.76 20.34
N PRO A 93 9.50 -14.60 21.38
CA PRO A 93 8.37 -14.38 22.29
C PRO A 93 8.35 -12.97 22.88
N GLY A 94 7.16 -12.37 23.00
CA GLY A 94 6.97 -11.00 23.47
C GLY A 94 7.29 -9.91 22.43
N ARG A 95 7.76 -10.27 21.23
CA ARG A 95 7.96 -9.31 20.15
C ARG A 95 6.72 -9.27 19.23
N PHE A 96 6.23 -8.04 18.99
CA PHE A 96 5.06 -7.81 18.15
C PHE A 96 5.42 -6.85 17.03
N LEU A 97 5.06 -7.22 15.81
CA LEU A 97 5.04 -6.24 14.72
C LEU A 97 3.67 -5.57 14.63
N HIS A 98 3.63 -4.39 14.00
CA HIS A 98 2.40 -3.65 13.75
C HIS A 98 2.48 -2.88 12.43
N ALA A 99 1.33 -2.48 11.87
CA ALA A 99 1.27 -1.60 10.72
C ALA A 99 1.64 -0.15 11.09
N GLY A 100 2.10 0.59 10.07
CA GLY A 100 2.38 2.02 10.18
C GLY A 100 3.74 2.39 10.73
N PRO A 101 3.98 3.70 10.93
CA PRO A 101 5.21 4.20 11.53
C PRO A 101 5.30 3.81 13.02
N PRO A 102 6.51 3.94 13.64
CA PRO A 102 6.70 3.60 15.05
C PRO A 102 5.68 4.26 15.97
N ILE A 103 5.13 3.49 16.91
CA ILE A 103 4.16 3.98 17.89
C ILE A 103 4.34 3.26 19.24
N SER A 104 4.06 3.97 20.33
CA SER A 104 4.00 3.38 21.67
C SER A 104 2.60 2.88 22.00
N TRP A 105 2.47 1.94 22.94
CA TRP A 105 1.21 1.45 23.44
C TRP A 105 0.28 2.61 23.90
N ALA A 106 0.84 3.61 24.59
CA ALA A 106 0.06 4.75 25.10
C ALA A 106 -0.69 5.51 23.98
N ARG A 107 -0.11 5.55 22.77
CA ARG A 107 -0.69 6.22 21.59
C ARG A 107 -1.44 5.28 20.66
N ALA A 108 -1.37 3.98 20.88
CA ALA A 108 -1.99 2.98 20.00
C ALA A 108 -3.51 3.20 19.91
N SER A 109 -4.03 3.13 18.67
CA SER A 109 -5.47 3.25 18.40
C SER A 109 -6.26 2.04 18.93
N GLY A 110 -7.57 2.18 19.05
CA GLY A 110 -8.42 1.08 19.52
C GLY A 110 -8.25 -0.23 18.77
N PRO A 111 -8.33 -0.25 17.42
CA PRO A 111 -8.12 -1.47 16.66
C PRO A 111 -6.70 -2.04 16.79
N LEU A 112 -5.67 -1.18 16.91
CA LEU A 112 -4.31 -1.66 17.16
C LEU A 112 -4.18 -2.29 18.55
N ARG A 113 -4.71 -1.65 19.58
CA ARG A 113 -4.74 -2.22 20.94
C ARG A 113 -5.47 -3.57 20.97
N GLY A 114 -6.66 -3.63 20.36
CA GLY A 114 -7.42 -4.88 20.30
C GLY A 114 -6.65 -6.01 19.60
N ALA A 115 -5.96 -5.71 18.50
CA ALA A 115 -5.15 -6.69 17.80
C ALA A 115 -3.93 -7.15 18.63
N LEU A 116 -3.26 -6.25 19.34
CA LEU A 116 -2.16 -6.57 20.25
C LEU A 116 -2.63 -7.42 21.43
N MET A 117 -3.77 -7.07 22.05
CA MET A 117 -4.38 -7.83 23.15
C MET A 117 -4.74 -9.25 22.71
N GLY A 118 -5.41 -9.39 21.56
CA GLY A 118 -5.71 -10.68 20.99
C GLY A 118 -4.48 -11.49 20.61
N GLY A 119 -3.43 -10.82 20.08
CA GLY A 119 -2.13 -11.42 19.79
C GLY A 119 -1.42 -11.96 21.04
N ALA A 120 -1.44 -11.20 22.15
CA ALA A 120 -0.87 -11.65 23.42
C ALA A 120 -1.59 -12.88 23.97
N ALA A 121 -2.92 -12.94 23.86
CA ALA A 121 -3.69 -14.13 24.25
C ALA A 121 -3.45 -15.33 23.30
N LEU A 122 -3.24 -15.08 22.01
CA LEU A 122 -2.86 -16.12 21.04
C LEU A 122 -1.53 -16.78 21.43
N GLU A 123 -0.54 -15.97 21.80
CA GLU A 123 0.79 -16.42 22.24
C GLU A 123 0.81 -17.00 23.67
N GLY A 124 -0.32 -16.95 24.38
CA GLY A 124 -0.42 -17.47 25.77
C GLY A 124 0.29 -16.59 26.80
N LEU A 125 0.60 -15.34 26.48
CA LEU A 125 1.20 -14.39 27.43
C LEU A 125 0.19 -13.96 28.49
N VAL A 126 -1.09 -13.98 28.17
CA VAL A 126 -2.23 -13.74 29.06
C VAL A 126 -3.32 -14.78 28.79
N ALA A 127 -4.12 -15.08 29.80
CA ALA A 127 -5.28 -15.98 29.65
C ALA A 127 -6.49 -15.26 29.05
N ASP A 128 -6.74 -14.03 29.48
CA ASP A 128 -7.79 -13.15 28.99
C ASP A 128 -7.14 -12.00 28.20
N PRO A 129 -7.58 -11.73 26.95
CA PRO A 129 -7.08 -10.58 26.19
C PRO A 129 -7.13 -9.24 26.94
N GLU A 130 -8.12 -9.03 27.81
CA GLU A 130 -8.24 -7.77 28.59
C GLU A 130 -7.06 -7.57 29.56
N ASP A 131 -6.45 -8.63 30.06
CA ASP A 131 -5.27 -8.56 30.94
C ASP A 131 -4.01 -8.07 30.21
N ALA A 132 -3.99 -8.15 28.87
CA ALA A 132 -2.86 -7.75 28.08
C ALA A 132 -2.57 -6.24 28.14
N ALA A 133 -3.56 -5.40 28.44
CA ALA A 133 -3.35 -3.97 28.59
C ALA A 133 -2.25 -3.66 29.62
N ALA A 134 -2.31 -4.30 30.79
CA ALA A 134 -1.31 -4.15 31.84
C ALA A 134 0.09 -4.64 31.41
N LEU A 135 0.15 -5.71 30.61
CA LEU A 135 1.42 -6.23 30.06
C LEU A 135 2.09 -5.21 29.12
N PHE A 136 1.31 -4.61 28.20
CA PHE A 136 1.84 -3.57 27.29
C PHE A 136 2.15 -2.25 27.99
N GLU A 137 1.41 -1.88 29.02
CA GLU A 137 1.68 -0.68 29.85
C GLU A 137 3.00 -0.84 30.63
N ALA A 138 3.26 -2.02 31.15
CA ALA A 138 4.51 -2.33 31.84
C ALA A 138 5.73 -2.30 30.90
N GLY A 139 5.57 -2.79 29.65
CA GLY A 139 6.56 -2.72 28.59
C GLY A 139 7.89 -3.47 28.85
N THR A 140 7.95 -4.31 29.89
CA THR A 140 9.19 -4.99 30.30
C THR A 140 9.47 -6.25 29.48
N ASP A 141 8.43 -7.02 29.16
CA ASP A 141 8.52 -8.33 28.48
C ASP A 141 7.98 -8.29 27.05
N VAL A 142 7.51 -7.13 26.58
CA VAL A 142 6.94 -6.95 25.27
C VAL A 142 7.54 -5.74 24.54
N SER A 143 7.63 -5.84 23.21
CA SER A 143 8.05 -4.72 22.38
C SER A 143 7.24 -4.64 21.10
N LEU A 144 7.10 -3.42 20.57
CA LEU A 144 6.38 -3.09 19.34
C LEU A 144 7.38 -2.60 18.29
N GLU A 145 7.26 -3.10 17.06
CA GLU A 145 8.10 -2.71 15.93
C GLU A 145 7.24 -2.61 14.65
N PRO A 146 7.45 -1.59 13.79
CA PRO A 146 6.80 -1.55 12.48
C PRO A 146 7.13 -2.76 11.60
N CYS A 147 6.13 -3.32 10.93
CA CYS A 147 6.33 -4.38 9.94
C CYS A 147 7.39 -4.00 8.89
N HIS A 148 7.37 -2.74 8.44
CA HIS A 148 8.31 -2.22 7.44
C HIS A 148 9.77 -2.34 7.83
N HIS A 149 10.11 -2.37 9.12
CA HIS A 149 11.51 -2.54 9.62
C HIS A 149 12.03 -3.97 9.43
N ARG A 150 11.12 -4.93 9.21
CA ARG A 150 11.43 -6.37 9.00
C ARG A 150 11.11 -6.84 7.59
N SER A 151 11.09 -5.94 6.60
CA SER A 151 10.66 -6.25 5.23
C SER A 151 9.29 -6.95 5.17
N ALA A 152 8.43 -6.67 6.15
CA ALA A 152 7.07 -7.18 6.26
C ALA A 152 6.05 -6.07 6.07
N VAL A 153 4.81 -6.44 5.81
CA VAL A 153 3.64 -5.57 5.72
C VAL A 153 2.44 -6.28 6.33
N GLY A 154 1.56 -5.53 6.98
CA GLY A 154 0.35 -6.07 7.58
C GLY A 154 -0.90 -5.24 7.27
N PRO A 155 -2.00 -5.84 6.77
CA PRO A 155 -3.23 -5.12 6.53
C PRO A 155 -3.89 -4.72 7.86
N MET A 156 -4.53 -3.57 7.90
CA MET A 156 -5.21 -3.02 9.07
C MET A 156 -4.25 -2.88 10.26
N ALA A 157 -4.55 -3.39 11.46
CA ALA A 157 -3.62 -3.32 12.60
C ALA A 157 -2.24 -3.93 12.31
N GLY A 158 -2.16 -4.86 11.35
CA GLY A 158 -0.91 -5.45 10.88
C GLY A 158 -0.14 -6.19 11.97
N VAL A 159 -0.82 -6.60 13.06
CA VAL A 159 -0.15 -7.28 14.16
C VAL A 159 0.34 -8.65 13.72
N VAL A 160 1.64 -8.88 13.92
CA VAL A 160 2.29 -10.17 13.71
C VAL A 160 2.91 -10.61 15.03
N THR A 161 2.66 -11.85 15.41
CA THR A 161 3.22 -12.53 16.59
C THR A 161 4.09 -13.70 16.17
N PRO A 162 4.98 -14.24 17.04
CA PRO A 162 5.91 -15.30 16.68
C PRO A 162 5.27 -16.54 16.06
N SER A 163 4.08 -16.94 16.53
CA SER A 163 3.39 -18.13 16.03
C SER A 163 2.59 -17.93 14.76
N MET A 164 2.34 -16.68 14.35
CA MET A 164 1.57 -16.40 13.14
C MET A 164 2.31 -16.80 11.88
N TRP A 165 1.60 -17.45 10.97
CA TRP A 165 2.13 -17.88 9.68
C TRP A 165 2.19 -16.73 8.69
N MET A 166 3.30 -16.68 7.92
CA MET A 166 3.63 -15.64 6.95
C MET A 166 3.76 -16.22 5.56
N PHE A 167 3.23 -15.55 4.55
CA PHE A 167 3.66 -15.73 3.16
C PHE A 167 5.09 -15.21 3.02
N VAL A 168 5.93 -15.94 2.30
CA VAL A 168 7.31 -15.59 1.97
C VAL A 168 7.40 -15.36 0.48
N LEU A 169 7.54 -14.11 0.07
CA LEU A 169 7.77 -13.75 -1.32
C LEU A 169 9.26 -13.50 -1.55
N GLU A 170 9.73 -13.87 -2.73
CA GLU A 170 11.12 -13.68 -3.14
C GLU A 170 11.19 -13.12 -4.56
N ASP A 171 12.13 -12.21 -4.78
CA ASP A 171 12.60 -11.85 -6.10
C ASP A 171 13.76 -12.77 -6.46
N ALA A 172 13.54 -13.67 -7.43
CA ALA A 172 14.52 -14.67 -7.83
C ALA A 172 15.82 -14.07 -8.37
N ALA A 173 15.80 -12.85 -8.90
CA ALA A 173 16.97 -12.18 -9.44
C ALA A 173 17.95 -11.72 -8.34
N THR A 174 17.41 -11.31 -7.17
CA THR A 174 18.21 -10.71 -6.10
C THR A 174 18.24 -11.54 -4.81
N GLY A 175 17.33 -12.52 -4.65
CA GLY A 175 17.13 -13.26 -3.40
C GLY A 175 16.50 -12.42 -2.28
N ARG A 176 16.06 -11.17 -2.56
CA ARG A 176 15.37 -10.33 -1.58
C ARG A 176 14.03 -10.94 -1.24
N ARG A 177 13.65 -10.88 0.04
CA ARG A 177 12.38 -11.43 0.54
C ARG A 177 11.54 -10.39 1.24
N THR A 178 10.22 -10.59 1.15
CA THR A 178 9.21 -9.82 1.90
C THR A 178 8.13 -10.75 2.45
N PHE A 179 7.42 -10.27 3.48
CA PHE A 179 6.58 -11.10 4.30
C PHE A 179 5.22 -10.44 4.57
N CYS A 180 4.17 -11.25 4.68
CA CYS A 180 2.85 -10.82 5.15
C CYS A 180 2.15 -12.00 5.83
N SER A 181 1.42 -11.74 6.91
CA SER A 181 0.62 -12.77 7.58
C SER A 181 -0.47 -13.34 6.68
N LEU A 182 -1.00 -14.52 7.00
CA LEU A 182 -2.16 -15.08 6.32
C LEU A 182 -3.40 -14.19 6.54
N ASN A 183 -4.28 -14.13 5.54
CA ASN A 183 -5.47 -13.27 5.59
C ASN A 183 -6.65 -13.95 6.30
N GLU A 184 -7.12 -13.36 7.40
CA GLU A 184 -8.22 -13.86 8.21
C GLU A 184 -9.63 -13.64 7.61
N GLY A 185 -9.76 -12.85 6.55
CA GLY A 185 -11.02 -12.40 5.99
C GLY A 185 -11.43 -10.99 6.46
N LEU A 186 -12.72 -10.70 6.35
CA LEU A 186 -13.35 -9.40 6.71
C LEU A 186 -14.22 -9.51 7.96
N GLY A 187 -14.68 -8.40 8.50
CA GLY A 187 -15.61 -8.30 9.62
C GLY A 187 -14.92 -8.40 10.98
N LYS A 188 -15.37 -9.30 11.85
CA LYS A 188 -14.78 -9.55 13.18
C LYS A 188 -13.55 -10.46 13.05
N VAL A 189 -12.39 -9.86 12.88
CA VAL A 189 -11.10 -10.53 12.75
C VAL A 189 -10.02 -9.74 13.48
N LEU A 190 -8.89 -10.38 13.86
CA LEU A 190 -7.85 -9.75 14.67
C LEU A 190 -7.30 -8.50 14.00
N ARG A 191 -7.03 -8.53 12.71
CA ARG A 191 -6.49 -7.39 11.95
C ARG A 191 -7.37 -6.13 12.02
N TYR A 192 -8.68 -6.26 12.27
CA TYR A 192 -9.58 -5.14 12.56
C TYR A 192 -9.74 -4.88 14.06
N GLY A 193 -8.89 -5.46 14.90
CA GLY A 193 -8.87 -5.24 16.34
C GLY A 193 -9.89 -6.07 17.14
N ALA A 194 -10.53 -7.08 16.52
CA ALA A 194 -11.42 -7.99 17.23
C ALA A 194 -10.65 -9.18 17.84
N TYR A 195 -10.98 -9.58 19.06
CA TYR A 195 -10.28 -10.63 19.81
C TYR A 195 -11.23 -11.60 20.56
N ALA A 196 -12.50 -11.65 20.15
CA ALA A 196 -13.46 -12.58 20.73
C ALA A 196 -13.01 -14.05 20.59
N PRO A 197 -13.54 -14.97 21.42
CA PRO A 197 -13.10 -16.37 21.40
C PRO A 197 -13.16 -17.05 20.02
N GLU A 198 -14.12 -16.70 19.17
CA GLU A 198 -14.21 -17.19 17.79
C GLU A 198 -13.06 -16.71 16.91
N VAL A 199 -12.57 -15.49 17.12
CA VAL A 199 -11.40 -14.94 16.41
C VAL A 199 -10.14 -15.73 16.79
N LEU A 200 -9.92 -15.93 18.09
CA LEU A 200 -8.76 -16.68 18.58
C LEU A 200 -8.81 -18.16 18.16
N ARG A 201 -10.00 -18.78 18.12
CA ARG A 201 -10.14 -20.14 17.58
C ARG A 201 -9.78 -20.22 16.09
N ARG A 202 -10.20 -19.24 15.29
CA ARG A 202 -9.85 -19.15 13.87
C ARG A 202 -8.34 -19.01 13.69
N LEU A 203 -7.68 -18.15 14.46
CA LEU A 203 -6.23 -17.97 14.39
C LEU A 203 -5.47 -19.25 14.74
N ARG A 204 -5.91 -19.98 15.78
CA ARG A 204 -5.32 -21.28 16.12
C ARG A 204 -5.51 -22.29 14.98
N TRP A 205 -6.72 -22.39 14.40
CA TRP A 205 -6.96 -23.22 13.22
C TRP A 205 -6.07 -22.82 12.03
N MET A 206 -5.87 -21.52 11.81
CA MET A 206 -4.93 -21.04 10.77
C MET A 206 -3.49 -21.47 11.08
N GLY A 207 -3.10 -21.49 12.35
CA GLY A 207 -1.80 -21.99 12.80
C GLY A 207 -1.63 -23.50 12.66
N ASP A 208 -2.66 -24.26 13.09
CA ASP A 208 -2.59 -25.71 13.19
C ASP A 208 -2.88 -26.44 11.88
N VAL A 209 -3.69 -25.85 10.99
CA VAL A 209 -4.18 -26.50 9.77
C VAL A 209 -3.83 -25.70 8.52
N LEU A 210 -4.29 -24.44 8.40
CA LEU A 210 -4.17 -23.69 7.15
C LEU A 210 -2.72 -23.41 6.77
N GLY A 211 -1.92 -22.90 7.71
CA GLY A 211 -0.52 -22.56 7.48
C GLY A 211 0.32 -23.77 7.06
N PRO A 212 0.33 -24.86 7.83
CA PRO A 212 1.05 -26.09 7.46
C PRO A 212 0.62 -26.67 6.10
N LEU A 213 -0.69 -26.68 5.81
CA LEU A 213 -1.23 -27.19 4.54
C LEU A 213 -0.81 -26.29 3.36
N LEU A 214 -0.85 -24.96 3.53
CA LEU A 214 -0.36 -24.03 2.51
C LEU A 214 1.15 -24.16 2.31
N ARG A 215 1.92 -24.34 3.39
CA ARG A 215 3.38 -24.58 3.30
C ARG A 215 3.69 -25.79 2.45
N GLN A 216 2.99 -26.91 2.73
CA GLN A 216 3.13 -28.14 1.96
C GLN A 216 2.81 -27.91 0.49
N ALA A 217 1.69 -27.27 0.19
CA ALA A 217 1.28 -27.00 -1.19
C ALA A 217 2.25 -26.09 -1.93
N VAL A 218 2.68 -24.98 -1.32
CA VAL A 218 3.62 -24.02 -1.91
C VAL A 218 4.96 -24.70 -2.20
N ARG A 219 5.49 -25.49 -1.27
CA ARG A 219 6.75 -26.21 -1.48
C ARG A 219 6.60 -27.25 -2.58
N THR A 220 5.49 -27.99 -2.62
CA THR A 220 5.22 -28.96 -3.69
C THR A 220 5.18 -28.29 -5.07
N VAL A 221 4.52 -27.15 -5.20
CA VAL A 221 4.46 -26.38 -6.46
C VAL A 221 5.84 -25.85 -6.81
N ARG A 222 6.55 -25.22 -5.87
CA ARG A 222 7.89 -24.67 -6.07
C ARG A 222 8.89 -25.73 -6.57
N ASP A 223 8.86 -26.91 -5.95
CA ASP A 223 9.80 -28.00 -6.22
C ASP A 223 9.36 -28.87 -7.44
N SER A 224 8.17 -28.60 -7.98
CA SER A 224 7.74 -29.17 -9.27
C SER A 224 8.49 -28.50 -10.42
N GLY A 225 8.52 -29.13 -11.57
CA GLY A 225 9.16 -28.55 -12.75
C GLY A 225 8.52 -27.23 -13.27
N ALA A 226 7.38 -26.80 -12.69
CA ALA A 226 6.71 -25.54 -13.04
C ALA A 226 7.31 -24.32 -12.28
N GLY A 227 8.08 -24.54 -11.20
CA GLY A 227 8.64 -23.47 -10.37
C GLY A 227 7.64 -22.86 -9.39
N PRO A 228 8.04 -21.81 -8.64
CA PRO A 228 7.19 -21.16 -7.64
C PRO A 228 6.02 -20.43 -8.27
N VAL A 229 4.97 -20.15 -7.46
CA VAL A 229 3.80 -19.37 -7.92
C VAL A 229 4.21 -17.96 -8.31
N ASP A 230 3.93 -17.54 -9.53
CA ASP A 230 4.21 -16.20 -10.05
C ASP A 230 3.16 -15.19 -9.57
N VAL A 231 3.44 -14.53 -8.44
CA VAL A 231 2.55 -13.52 -7.86
C VAL A 231 2.46 -12.27 -8.74
N THR A 232 3.57 -11.87 -9.40
CA THR A 232 3.56 -10.74 -10.33
C THR A 232 2.66 -11.02 -11.54
N GLY A 233 2.70 -12.25 -12.08
CA GLY A 233 1.82 -12.67 -13.17
C GLY A 233 0.35 -12.68 -12.75
N ILE A 234 0.03 -13.16 -11.55
CA ILE A 234 -1.34 -13.10 -11.01
C ILE A 234 -1.80 -11.64 -10.86
N LEU A 235 -0.97 -10.74 -10.29
CA LEU A 235 -1.29 -9.31 -10.19
C LEU A 235 -1.60 -8.70 -11.56
N THR A 236 -0.80 -9.00 -12.57
CA THR A 236 -1.02 -8.52 -13.94
C THR A 236 -2.38 -8.95 -14.48
N GLN A 237 -2.75 -10.23 -14.29
CA GLN A 237 -3.99 -10.77 -14.81
C GLN A 237 -5.22 -10.26 -14.03
N MET A 238 -5.15 -10.20 -12.69
CA MET A 238 -6.29 -9.78 -11.88
C MET A 238 -6.71 -8.32 -12.14
N LEU A 239 -5.74 -7.44 -12.41
CA LEU A 239 -6.03 -6.07 -12.82
C LEU A 239 -6.86 -6.02 -14.11
N GLN A 240 -6.56 -6.89 -15.09
CA GLN A 240 -7.33 -7.00 -16.32
C GLN A 240 -8.70 -7.69 -16.13
N MET A 241 -8.86 -8.44 -15.03
CA MET A 241 -10.11 -9.15 -14.68
C MET A 241 -11.06 -8.35 -13.78
N GLY A 242 -10.73 -7.09 -13.46
CA GLY A 242 -11.62 -6.20 -12.71
C GLY A 242 -11.34 -6.15 -11.20
N ASP A 243 -10.17 -6.57 -10.75
CA ASP A 243 -9.65 -6.32 -9.41
C ASP A 243 -8.65 -5.14 -9.45
N GLU A 244 -8.57 -4.33 -8.38
CA GLU A 244 -7.58 -3.25 -8.26
C GLU A 244 -6.47 -3.59 -7.25
N ALA A 245 -6.55 -4.78 -6.65
CA ALA A 245 -5.55 -5.35 -5.75
C ALA A 245 -5.41 -4.69 -4.35
N HIS A 246 -6.39 -3.91 -3.92
CA HIS A 246 -6.53 -3.48 -2.53
C HIS A 246 -7.86 -3.95 -1.94
N ASN A 247 -8.99 -3.35 -2.31
CA ASN A 247 -10.31 -3.77 -1.83
C ASN A 247 -10.93 -4.90 -2.66
N ARG A 248 -10.45 -5.14 -3.88
CA ARG A 248 -10.89 -6.23 -4.75
C ARG A 248 -9.71 -7.12 -5.11
N ASN A 249 -9.79 -8.38 -4.67
CA ASN A 249 -8.74 -9.38 -4.84
C ASN A 249 -9.31 -10.77 -5.23
N ARG A 250 -10.56 -10.81 -5.67
CA ARG A 250 -11.27 -12.07 -5.92
C ARG A 250 -10.64 -12.87 -7.05
N ALA A 251 -10.31 -12.24 -8.16
CA ALA A 251 -9.66 -12.91 -9.29
C ALA A 251 -8.29 -13.45 -8.88
N GLY A 252 -7.49 -12.65 -8.13
CA GLY A 252 -6.21 -13.08 -7.57
C GLY A 252 -6.36 -14.30 -6.67
N THR A 253 -7.34 -14.29 -5.76
CA THR A 253 -7.62 -15.42 -4.86
C THR A 253 -7.98 -16.70 -5.64
N LEU A 254 -8.82 -16.59 -6.67
CA LEU A 254 -9.21 -17.74 -7.49
C LEU A 254 -8.06 -18.30 -8.33
N MET A 255 -7.18 -17.43 -8.86
CA MET A 255 -5.98 -17.87 -9.57
C MET A 255 -4.97 -18.54 -8.65
N LEU A 256 -4.76 -18.02 -7.43
CA LEU A 256 -3.94 -18.67 -6.42
C LEU A 256 -4.48 -20.06 -6.06
N LEU A 257 -5.80 -20.18 -5.84
CA LEU A 257 -6.43 -21.48 -5.58
C LEU A 257 -6.24 -22.46 -6.74
N ARG A 258 -6.40 -22.02 -7.99
CA ARG A 258 -6.14 -22.85 -9.17
C ARG A 258 -4.74 -23.44 -9.12
N ASP A 259 -3.74 -22.62 -8.75
CA ASP A 259 -2.33 -23.03 -8.77
C ASP A 259 -1.98 -23.94 -7.56
N LEU A 260 -2.59 -23.72 -6.39
CA LEU A 260 -2.28 -24.46 -5.17
C LEU A 260 -3.18 -25.69 -4.91
N SER A 261 -4.44 -25.70 -5.37
CA SER A 261 -5.41 -26.76 -5.01
C SER A 261 -4.94 -28.17 -5.38
N PRO A 262 -4.33 -28.43 -6.54
CA PRO A 262 -3.84 -29.77 -6.84
C PRO A 262 -2.81 -30.26 -5.83
N ALA A 263 -1.86 -29.41 -5.43
CA ALA A 263 -0.83 -29.74 -4.45
C ALA A 263 -1.42 -29.87 -3.02
N MET A 264 -2.41 -29.03 -2.66
CA MET A 264 -3.13 -29.18 -1.38
C MET A 264 -3.83 -30.54 -1.29
N VAL A 265 -4.45 -30.99 -2.36
CA VAL A 265 -5.17 -32.29 -2.37
C VAL A 265 -4.20 -33.47 -2.37
N THR A 266 -3.14 -33.45 -3.20
CA THR A 266 -2.23 -34.57 -3.35
C THR A 266 -1.22 -34.71 -2.21
N GLY A 267 -0.77 -33.60 -1.63
CA GLY A 267 0.22 -33.59 -0.55
C GLY A 267 -0.36 -33.70 0.87
N ALA A 268 -1.68 -33.58 1.02
CA ALA A 268 -2.32 -33.52 2.33
C ALA A 268 -2.12 -34.80 3.17
N ALA A 269 -2.28 -35.97 2.57
CA ALA A 269 -2.17 -37.26 3.27
C ALA A 269 -0.74 -37.46 3.78
N ASP A 270 0.27 -37.14 3.00
CA ASP A 270 1.67 -37.29 3.39
C ASP A 270 2.06 -36.30 4.51
N ALA A 271 1.37 -35.17 4.59
CA ALA A 271 1.51 -34.17 5.65
C ALA A 271 0.62 -34.44 6.88
N GLY A 272 -0.16 -35.54 6.89
CA GLY A 272 -1.02 -35.92 8.01
C GLY A 272 -2.38 -35.22 8.08
N PHE A 273 -2.79 -34.52 7.01
CA PHE A 273 -4.10 -33.84 6.95
C PHE A 273 -5.19 -34.74 6.36
N SER A 274 -6.38 -34.63 6.93
CA SER A 274 -7.57 -35.34 6.44
C SER A 274 -8.17 -34.61 5.21
N THR A 275 -8.97 -35.31 4.43
CA THR A 275 -9.77 -34.72 3.36
C THR A 275 -10.69 -33.61 3.88
N ALA A 276 -11.15 -33.69 5.14
CA ALA A 276 -11.96 -32.65 5.76
C ALA A 276 -11.17 -31.37 5.98
N ASP A 277 -9.91 -31.43 6.44
CA ASP A 277 -9.03 -30.29 6.64
C ASP A 277 -8.76 -29.58 5.30
N VAL A 278 -8.47 -30.35 4.25
CA VAL A 278 -8.29 -29.79 2.90
C VAL A 278 -9.56 -29.09 2.42
N ALA A 279 -10.72 -29.72 2.57
CA ALA A 279 -12.00 -29.14 2.15
C ALA A 279 -12.35 -27.88 2.95
N GLU A 280 -12.00 -27.81 4.23
CA GLU A 280 -12.17 -26.63 5.07
C GLU A 280 -11.25 -25.50 4.61
N ALA A 281 -9.96 -25.78 4.40
CA ALA A 281 -8.98 -24.81 3.93
C ALA A 281 -9.35 -24.24 2.54
N LEU A 282 -9.78 -25.09 1.60
CA LEU A 282 -10.22 -24.63 0.27
C LEU A 282 -11.49 -23.76 0.35
N ARG A 283 -12.45 -24.10 1.23
CA ARG A 283 -13.64 -23.28 1.47
C ARG A 283 -13.28 -21.94 2.12
N PHE A 284 -12.37 -21.95 3.08
CA PHE A 284 -11.91 -20.72 3.75
C PHE A 284 -11.24 -19.77 2.78
N VAL A 285 -10.26 -20.24 2.01
CA VAL A 285 -9.56 -19.41 1.03
C VAL A 285 -10.52 -18.96 -0.08
N GLY A 286 -11.30 -19.88 -0.67
CA GLY A 286 -12.23 -19.57 -1.77
C GLY A 286 -13.42 -18.68 -1.35
N GLY A 287 -13.78 -18.69 -0.07
CA GLY A 287 -14.80 -17.79 0.49
C GLY A 287 -14.28 -16.43 0.93
N ASN A 288 -12.96 -16.22 0.91
CA ASN A 288 -12.32 -14.99 1.31
C ASN A 288 -11.81 -14.20 0.07
N ASP A 289 -12.66 -13.35 -0.50
CA ASP A 289 -12.32 -12.54 -1.67
C ASP A 289 -11.10 -11.63 -1.45
N HIS A 290 -10.68 -11.40 -0.20
CA HIS A 290 -9.50 -10.61 0.18
C HIS A 290 -8.23 -11.43 0.42
N PHE A 291 -8.26 -12.76 0.27
CA PHE A 291 -7.12 -13.61 0.64
C PHE A 291 -5.84 -13.22 -0.10
N PHE A 292 -5.95 -12.89 -1.38
CA PHE A 292 -4.80 -12.50 -2.20
C PHE A 292 -4.19 -11.14 -1.85
N LEU A 293 -4.90 -10.26 -1.11
CA LEU A 293 -4.33 -8.99 -0.64
C LEU A 293 -3.00 -9.20 0.10
N ASN A 294 -2.92 -10.25 0.92
CA ASN A 294 -1.73 -10.57 1.70
C ASN A 294 -0.58 -11.19 0.89
N LEU A 295 -0.76 -11.33 -0.43
CA LEU A 295 0.28 -11.61 -1.43
C LEU A 295 0.56 -10.37 -2.28
N ALA A 296 -0.46 -9.59 -2.62
CA ALA A 296 -0.29 -8.33 -3.35
C ALA A 296 0.57 -7.33 -2.54
N MET A 297 0.30 -7.18 -1.24
CA MET A 297 1.04 -6.26 -0.36
C MET A 297 2.54 -6.57 -0.29
N PRO A 298 3.01 -7.78 0.04
CA PRO A 298 4.43 -8.07 0.07
C PRO A 298 5.07 -8.07 -1.32
N ALA A 299 4.33 -8.34 -2.41
CA ALA A 299 4.86 -8.16 -3.77
C ALA A 299 5.14 -6.69 -4.07
N CYS A 300 4.23 -5.77 -3.68
CA CYS A 300 4.44 -4.33 -3.79
C CYS A 300 5.62 -3.87 -2.90
N LYS A 301 5.70 -4.37 -1.67
CA LYS A 301 6.81 -4.09 -0.74
C LYS A 301 8.15 -4.52 -1.34
N LEU A 302 8.22 -5.72 -1.92
CA LEU A 302 9.42 -6.26 -2.56
C LEU A 302 9.92 -5.35 -3.70
N ALA A 303 8.99 -4.87 -4.52
CA ALA A 303 9.29 -3.95 -5.62
C ALA A 303 9.78 -2.58 -5.09
N LEU A 304 9.11 -2.02 -4.09
CA LEU A 304 9.47 -0.71 -3.53
C LEU A 304 10.77 -0.74 -2.73
N ASP A 305 11.06 -1.84 -2.03
CA ASP A 305 12.33 -2.02 -1.32
C ASP A 305 13.55 -2.11 -2.27
N ALA A 306 13.33 -2.44 -3.56
CA ALA A 306 14.37 -2.37 -4.56
C ALA A 306 14.84 -0.94 -4.85
N ALA A 307 13.96 0.04 -4.66
CA ALA A 307 14.26 1.46 -4.85
C ALA A 307 14.76 2.16 -3.56
N ARG A 308 14.64 1.51 -2.39
CA ARG A 308 15.00 2.09 -1.09
C ARG A 308 16.49 2.42 -1.01
N GLY A 309 16.84 3.58 -0.44
CA GLY A 309 18.21 4.01 -0.23
C GLY A 309 18.91 4.58 -1.47
N ILE A 310 18.21 4.81 -2.59
CA ILE A 310 18.80 5.44 -3.77
C ILE A 310 18.92 6.94 -3.53
N ALA A 311 20.12 7.39 -3.16
CA ALA A 311 20.41 8.78 -2.84
C ALA A 311 20.04 9.73 -3.98
N GLY A 312 19.37 10.85 -3.64
CA GLY A 312 18.87 11.85 -4.58
C GLY A 312 17.51 11.51 -5.20
N SER A 313 16.94 10.31 -4.97
CA SER A 313 15.59 9.98 -5.44
C SER A 313 14.51 10.58 -4.54
N THR A 314 13.50 11.15 -5.16
CA THR A 314 12.32 11.74 -4.52
C THR A 314 11.11 10.81 -4.50
N MET A 315 11.31 9.54 -4.89
CA MET A 315 10.26 8.53 -4.96
C MET A 315 9.83 8.05 -3.59
N VAL A 316 8.53 8.05 -3.30
CA VAL A 316 7.95 7.45 -2.09
C VAL A 316 8.05 5.93 -2.20
N VAL A 317 8.58 5.28 -1.16
CA VAL A 317 8.78 3.82 -1.11
C VAL A 317 7.94 3.12 -0.03
N ALA A 318 7.27 3.88 0.83
CA ALA A 318 6.26 3.36 1.75
C ALA A 318 5.22 4.43 2.07
N MET A 319 3.97 4.02 2.17
CA MET A 319 2.86 4.71 2.82
C MET A 319 2.25 3.73 3.81
N ALA A 320 2.16 4.09 5.09
CA ALA A 320 1.71 3.19 6.14
C ALA A 320 1.02 3.94 7.28
N ARG A 321 0.08 3.30 7.97
CA ARG A 321 -0.78 3.91 8.99
C ARG A 321 -0.95 2.98 10.18
N ASN A 322 -0.93 3.52 11.40
CA ASN A 322 -1.14 2.76 12.63
C ASN A 322 -2.46 3.09 13.35
N GLY A 323 -3.33 3.87 12.68
CA GLY A 323 -4.63 4.28 13.23
C GLY A 323 -4.55 5.53 14.11
N THR A 324 -3.37 6.10 14.30
CA THR A 324 -3.08 7.36 14.98
C THR A 324 -2.23 8.24 14.08
N ASP A 325 -1.14 7.70 13.57
CA ASP A 325 -0.21 8.37 12.66
C ASP A 325 -0.27 7.74 11.28
N PHE A 326 -0.13 8.58 10.26
CA PHE A 326 0.20 8.22 8.88
C PHE A 326 1.66 8.56 8.64
N GLY A 327 2.42 7.67 8.00
CA GLY A 327 3.81 7.92 7.65
C GLY A 327 4.14 7.57 6.21
N ILE A 328 5.12 8.28 5.66
CA ILE A 328 5.78 7.93 4.39
C ILE A 328 7.28 7.74 4.59
N GLN A 329 7.87 6.89 3.75
CA GLN A 329 9.31 6.81 3.55
C GLN A 329 9.66 7.16 2.11
N VAL A 330 10.79 7.81 1.89
CA VAL A 330 11.25 8.25 0.57
C VAL A 330 12.60 7.61 0.25
N ALA A 331 12.78 7.17 -0.99
CA ALA A 331 13.99 6.45 -1.40
C ALA A 331 15.29 7.18 -1.06
N GLY A 332 15.32 8.50 -1.23
CA GLY A 332 16.52 9.32 -1.00
C GLY A 332 16.80 9.69 0.44
N THR A 333 15.91 9.37 1.39
CA THR A 333 16.05 9.70 2.82
C THR A 333 16.33 8.49 3.72
N GLY A 334 16.57 7.32 3.12
CA GLY A 334 16.83 6.07 3.86
C GLY A 334 15.61 5.55 4.60
N ASP A 335 15.74 5.36 5.92
CA ASP A 335 14.72 4.74 6.76
C ASP A 335 13.87 5.77 7.53
N GLU A 336 14.04 7.07 7.23
CA GLU A 336 13.32 8.14 7.92
C GLU A 336 11.82 8.07 7.63
N TRP A 337 10.99 8.23 8.67
CA TRP A 337 9.54 8.38 8.57
C TRP A 337 9.15 9.86 8.66
N PHE A 338 8.36 10.33 7.71
CA PHE A 338 7.69 11.63 7.76
C PHE A 338 6.23 11.39 8.13
N THR A 339 5.81 11.91 9.28
CA THR A 339 4.54 11.53 9.89
C THR A 339 3.61 12.72 10.12
N GLY A 340 2.30 12.44 10.03
CA GLY A 340 1.21 13.33 10.39
C GLY A 340 0.03 12.51 10.93
N PRO A 341 -1.06 13.15 11.37
CA PRO A 341 -2.21 12.45 11.92
C PRO A 341 -2.91 11.61 10.84
N ALA A 342 -3.23 10.36 11.16
CA ALA A 342 -4.04 9.51 10.27
C ALA A 342 -5.43 10.14 10.05
N GLN A 343 -5.92 10.11 8.81
CA GLN A 343 -7.17 10.73 8.40
C GLN A 343 -8.34 9.72 8.49
N LEU A 344 -9.56 10.21 8.68
CA LEU A 344 -10.77 9.39 8.55
C LEU A 344 -11.03 9.12 7.06
N ALA A 345 -11.41 7.87 6.74
CA ALA A 345 -11.83 7.54 5.38
C ALA A 345 -13.27 8.02 5.12
N ASP A 346 -13.51 8.48 3.91
CA ASP A 346 -14.85 8.82 3.41
C ASP A 346 -15.38 7.67 2.55
N GLY A 347 -16.57 7.16 2.86
CA GLY A 347 -17.13 6.02 2.14
C GLY A 347 -18.39 5.44 2.74
N LEU A 348 -18.56 4.13 2.60
CA LEU A 348 -19.78 3.42 2.99
C LEU A 348 -19.60 2.65 4.29
N PHE A 349 -20.58 2.78 5.18
CA PHE A 349 -20.61 2.08 6.46
C PHE A 349 -21.45 0.80 6.39
N LEU A 350 -21.10 -0.16 7.22
CA LEU A 350 -21.78 -1.46 7.33
C LEU A 350 -22.89 -1.38 8.39
N GLY A 351 -24.05 -1.93 8.09
CA GLY A 351 -25.18 -1.98 9.03
C GLY A 351 -25.55 -0.60 9.58
N ASP A 352 -25.57 -0.48 10.91
CA ASP A 352 -25.96 0.75 11.62
C ASP A 352 -24.76 1.63 12.03
N TYR A 353 -23.53 1.30 11.59
CA TYR A 353 -22.35 2.10 11.88
C TYR A 353 -22.35 3.43 11.10
N GLY A 354 -21.67 4.43 11.64
CA GLY A 354 -21.50 5.75 11.06
C GLY A 354 -20.08 6.32 11.25
N PRO A 355 -19.85 7.58 10.84
CA PRO A 355 -18.54 8.22 10.94
C PRO A 355 -17.97 8.24 12.37
N ASP A 356 -18.84 8.37 13.37
CA ASP A 356 -18.45 8.39 14.78
C ASP A 356 -17.94 7.05 15.32
N ASP A 357 -18.18 5.96 14.61
CA ASP A 357 -17.73 4.62 14.98
C ASP A 357 -16.39 4.26 14.35
N ALA A 358 -15.97 4.98 13.30
CA ALA A 358 -14.75 4.70 12.59
C ALA A 358 -13.50 5.21 13.32
N ASN A 359 -12.44 4.40 13.28
CA ASN A 359 -11.08 4.81 13.63
C ASN A 359 -10.44 5.53 12.45
N PRO A 360 -9.54 6.51 12.66
CA PRO A 360 -8.66 6.98 11.61
C PRO A 360 -7.94 5.83 10.89
N ASP A 361 -7.57 6.04 9.65
CA ASP A 361 -7.06 5.00 8.75
C ASP A 361 -5.88 4.22 9.35
N ILE A 362 -5.86 2.90 9.12
CA ILE A 362 -4.89 1.97 9.70
C ILE A 362 -4.51 0.89 8.69
N GLY A 363 -3.22 0.55 8.62
CA GLY A 363 -2.71 -0.57 7.82
C GLY A 363 -1.51 -0.22 6.95
N ASP A 364 -0.72 -1.24 6.61
CA ASP A 364 0.34 -1.13 5.60
C ASP A 364 -0.20 -1.33 4.17
N SER A 365 -1.50 -1.59 4.03
CA SER A 365 -2.11 -1.90 2.73
C SER A 365 -1.96 -0.78 1.69
N ALA A 366 -1.75 0.50 2.11
CA ALA A 366 -1.37 1.57 1.19
C ALA A 366 -0.05 1.35 0.43
N ILE A 367 0.69 0.28 0.75
CA ILE A 367 1.83 -0.16 -0.06
C ILE A 367 1.38 -0.53 -1.48
N THR A 368 0.13 -0.94 -1.68
CA THR A 368 -0.45 -1.19 -3.01
C THR A 368 -0.55 0.09 -3.82
N GLU A 369 -1.06 1.18 -3.23
CA GLU A 369 -1.09 2.51 -3.87
C GLU A 369 0.31 3.08 -4.06
N THR A 370 1.21 2.85 -3.10
CA THR A 370 2.61 3.26 -3.24
C THR A 370 3.24 2.62 -4.48
N ALA A 371 2.87 1.38 -4.79
CA ALA A 371 3.33 0.65 -5.97
C ALA A 371 2.56 0.98 -7.26
N GLY A 372 1.43 1.67 -7.19
CA GLY A 372 0.66 2.09 -8.36
C GLY A 372 -0.59 1.25 -8.66
N ILE A 373 -1.10 0.46 -7.69
CA ILE A 373 -2.36 -0.27 -7.77
C ILE A 373 -3.31 0.18 -6.67
N GLY A 374 -4.39 -0.53 -6.37
CA GLY A 374 -5.39 -0.06 -5.41
C GLY A 374 -6.06 1.24 -5.89
N GLY A 375 -6.06 2.28 -5.07
CA GLY A 375 -6.61 3.60 -5.39
C GLY A 375 -6.01 4.24 -6.64
N PHE A 376 -4.80 3.88 -7.02
CA PHE A 376 -4.13 4.31 -8.27
C PHE A 376 -4.66 3.58 -9.50
N ALA A 377 -5.24 2.40 -9.33
CA ALA A 377 -5.77 1.56 -10.41
C ALA A 377 -7.29 1.39 -10.36
N MET A 378 -8.04 2.33 -9.78
CA MET A 378 -9.51 2.25 -9.68
C MET A 378 -10.19 2.03 -11.03
N ALA A 379 -9.61 2.53 -12.12
CA ALA A 379 -10.12 2.34 -13.47
C ALA A 379 -10.12 0.86 -13.92
N THR A 380 -9.31 -0.01 -13.32
CA THR A 380 -9.35 -1.46 -13.62
C THR A 380 -10.60 -2.11 -13.06
N ALA A 381 -11.11 -1.57 -11.95
CA ALA A 381 -12.23 -2.10 -11.19
C ALA A 381 -13.34 -1.05 -10.99
N PRO A 382 -14.02 -0.57 -12.05
CA PRO A 382 -15.02 0.50 -11.89
C PRO A 382 -16.17 0.13 -10.95
N ALA A 383 -16.39 -1.16 -10.71
CA ALA A 383 -17.37 -1.64 -9.73
C ALA A 383 -16.99 -1.35 -8.27
N ILE A 384 -15.75 -0.91 -8.00
CA ILE A 384 -15.26 -0.53 -6.67
C ILE A 384 -16.11 0.57 -6.03
N VAL A 385 -16.71 1.44 -6.84
CA VAL A 385 -17.60 2.51 -6.38
C VAL A 385 -18.79 2.01 -5.56
N ARG A 386 -19.17 0.75 -5.73
CA ARG A 386 -20.23 0.12 -4.90
C ARG A 386 -19.74 -0.21 -3.48
N PHE A 387 -18.45 -0.16 -3.27
CA PHE A 387 -17.81 -0.51 -2.01
C PHE A 387 -17.23 0.71 -1.29
N VAL A 388 -16.65 1.65 -2.04
CA VAL A 388 -16.02 2.86 -1.48
C VAL A 388 -16.85 4.14 -1.71
N GLY A 389 -17.96 4.07 -2.46
CA GLY A 389 -18.75 5.23 -2.87
C GLY A 389 -18.26 5.87 -4.17
N GLY A 390 -18.97 6.91 -4.63
CA GLY A 390 -18.68 7.61 -5.90
C GLY A 390 -19.36 7.00 -7.14
N SER A 391 -18.83 7.33 -8.33
CA SER A 391 -19.33 6.88 -9.63
C SER A 391 -18.22 6.26 -10.49
N VAL A 392 -18.58 5.56 -11.56
CA VAL A 392 -17.62 5.00 -12.53
C VAL A 392 -16.71 6.09 -13.14
N PRO A 393 -17.23 7.27 -13.58
CA PRO A 393 -16.37 8.36 -14.01
C PRO A 393 -15.33 8.80 -12.97
N ASP A 394 -15.70 8.80 -11.67
CA ASP A 394 -14.77 9.16 -10.59
C ASP A 394 -13.60 8.16 -10.49
N ALA A 395 -13.87 6.86 -10.64
CA ALA A 395 -12.84 5.83 -10.66
C ALA A 395 -11.83 6.04 -11.81
N LEU A 396 -12.32 6.36 -13.02
CA LEU A 396 -11.48 6.66 -14.18
C LEU A 396 -10.69 7.96 -13.98
N ALA A 397 -11.34 9.01 -13.47
CA ALA A 397 -10.70 10.30 -13.21
C ALA A 397 -9.61 10.18 -12.13
N THR A 398 -9.83 9.37 -11.10
CA THR A 398 -8.85 9.12 -10.05
C THR A 398 -7.58 8.50 -10.61
N THR A 399 -7.67 7.42 -11.40
CA THR A 399 -6.48 6.81 -12.01
C THR A 399 -5.71 7.81 -12.89
N ARG A 400 -6.42 8.61 -13.71
CA ARG A 400 -5.77 9.64 -14.53
C ARG A 400 -5.07 10.71 -13.68
N ARG A 401 -5.71 11.16 -12.61
CA ARG A 401 -5.14 12.16 -11.70
C ARG A 401 -3.87 11.67 -11.01
N MET A 402 -3.76 10.38 -10.69
CA MET A 402 -2.56 9.82 -10.06
C MET A 402 -1.34 9.85 -10.98
N HIS A 403 -1.50 9.88 -12.31
CA HIS A 403 -0.38 10.09 -13.23
C HIS A 403 0.29 11.48 -13.07
N GLU A 404 -0.42 12.49 -12.55
CA GLU A 404 0.13 13.82 -12.35
C GLU A 404 1.22 13.85 -11.26
N ILE A 405 1.16 12.91 -10.31
CA ILE A 405 2.08 12.85 -9.15
C ILE A 405 3.09 11.70 -9.22
N THR A 406 3.13 10.93 -10.31
CA THR A 406 4.02 9.77 -10.45
C THR A 406 5.13 9.99 -11.47
N LEU A 407 6.26 9.31 -11.30
CA LEU A 407 7.44 9.39 -12.19
C LEU A 407 7.19 8.76 -13.56
N GLY A 408 6.34 7.72 -13.60
CA GLY A 408 6.02 6.99 -14.83
C GLY A 408 4.82 6.06 -14.65
N GLU A 409 4.80 4.99 -15.42
CA GLU A 409 3.75 3.97 -15.39
C GLU A 409 4.35 2.56 -15.38
N ASN A 410 3.59 1.59 -14.87
CA ASN A 410 3.97 0.18 -14.91
C ASN A 410 3.40 -0.49 -16.16
N PRO A 411 4.20 -0.82 -17.16
CA PRO A 411 3.69 -1.39 -18.41
C PRO A 411 3.14 -2.82 -18.25
N ARG A 412 3.49 -3.53 -17.17
CA ARG A 412 2.92 -4.85 -16.85
C ARG A 412 1.51 -4.75 -16.28
N TRP A 413 1.19 -3.65 -15.59
CA TRP A 413 -0.10 -3.40 -14.96
C TRP A 413 -0.97 -2.50 -15.82
N SER A 414 -1.39 -3.00 -16.96
CA SER A 414 -2.17 -2.22 -17.92
C SER A 414 -3.66 -2.17 -17.58
N VAL A 415 -4.28 -1.01 -17.85
CA VAL A 415 -5.67 -0.69 -17.56
C VAL A 415 -6.50 -0.77 -18.84
N PRO A 416 -7.31 -1.83 -19.06
CA PRO A 416 -8.00 -2.04 -20.33
C PRO A 416 -8.90 -0.87 -20.77
N VAL A 417 -9.66 -0.27 -19.84
CA VAL A 417 -10.56 0.86 -20.13
C VAL A 417 -9.84 2.18 -20.43
N LEU A 418 -8.53 2.25 -20.18
CA LEU A 418 -7.65 3.37 -20.54
C LEU A 418 -6.72 2.98 -21.69
N GLU A 419 -7.22 2.22 -22.66
CA GLU A 419 -6.49 1.80 -23.87
C GLU A 419 -5.19 1.03 -23.52
N PHE A 420 -5.22 0.24 -22.45
CA PHE A 420 -4.08 -0.52 -21.90
C PHE A 420 -2.91 0.36 -21.45
N GLN A 421 -3.14 1.64 -21.12
CA GLN A 421 -2.15 2.45 -20.43
C GLN A 421 -1.72 1.76 -19.13
N GLY A 422 -0.43 1.82 -18.80
CA GLY A 422 0.11 1.29 -17.55
C GLY A 422 -0.39 2.08 -16.34
N THR A 423 -0.46 1.44 -15.16
CA THR A 423 -0.88 2.14 -13.93
C THR A 423 0.15 3.21 -13.52
N PRO A 424 -0.30 4.35 -12.95
CA PRO A 424 0.58 5.41 -12.47
C PRO A 424 1.51 4.89 -11.36
N THR A 425 2.83 5.02 -11.53
CA THR A 425 3.82 4.35 -10.69
C THR A 425 4.97 5.26 -10.31
N GLY A 426 5.44 5.13 -9.05
CA GLY A 426 6.53 5.94 -8.51
C GLY A 426 6.06 7.33 -8.08
N ILE A 427 5.37 7.42 -6.93
CA ILE A 427 4.91 8.69 -6.34
C ILE A 427 6.13 9.58 -6.10
N ASP A 428 6.11 10.80 -6.63
CA ASP A 428 7.19 11.79 -6.53
C ASP A 428 6.80 12.91 -5.55
N VAL A 429 7.50 13.00 -4.43
CA VAL A 429 7.31 14.06 -3.41
C VAL A 429 7.31 15.47 -4.06
N THR A 430 8.19 15.72 -5.04
CA THR A 430 8.26 17.03 -5.69
C THR A 430 7.02 17.32 -6.53
N ARG A 431 6.43 16.32 -7.17
CA ARG A 431 5.18 16.47 -7.94
C ARG A 431 3.99 16.67 -7.01
N VAL A 432 3.91 15.93 -5.90
CA VAL A 432 2.87 16.12 -4.88
C VAL A 432 2.93 17.56 -4.33
N CYS A 433 4.10 18.02 -3.89
CA CYS A 433 4.26 19.39 -3.36
C CYS A 433 3.96 20.46 -4.41
N ARG A 434 4.33 20.23 -5.68
CA ARG A 434 4.10 21.19 -6.76
C ARG A 434 2.64 21.30 -7.18
N THR A 435 1.89 20.19 -7.17
CA THR A 435 0.51 20.15 -7.68
C THR A 435 -0.54 20.27 -6.58
N GLY A 436 -0.18 19.96 -5.33
CA GLY A 436 -1.11 19.84 -4.21
C GLY A 436 -2.02 18.60 -4.32
N ILE A 437 -1.79 17.72 -5.31
CA ILE A 437 -2.55 16.47 -5.47
C ILE A 437 -1.98 15.44 -4.53
N LEU A 438 -2.83 14.92 -3.63
CA LEU A 438 -2.47 13.86 -2.70
C LEU A 438 -2.76 12.47 -3.30
N PRO A 439 -1.98 11.44 -2.94
CA PRO A 439 -2.26 10.06 -3.29
C PRO A 439 -3.65 9.62 -2.82
N GLN A 440 -4.42 8.97 -3.68
CA GLN A 440 -5.71 8.40 -3.33
C GLN A 440 -5.54 6.95 -2.90
N ILE A 441 -6.08 6.61 -1.74
CA ILE A 441 -5.99 5.27 -1.14
C ILE A 441 -7.38 4.69 -0.97
N ASN A 442 -7.57 3.43 -1.38
CA ASN A 442 -8.73 2.63 -1.02
C ASN A 442 -8.46 1.99 0.34
N THR A 443 -9.44 1.93 1.23
CA THR A 443 -9.21 1.34 2.56
C THR A 443 -10.48 0.74 3.16
N GLY A 444 -10.30 -0.24 4.06
CA GLY A 444 -11.35 -0.66 4.99
C GLY A 444 -11.35 0.26 6.22
N MET A 445 -12.49 0.40 6.87
CA MET A 445 -12.63 1.17 8.11
C MET A 445 -12.75 0.22 9.30
N ALA A 446 -11.84 0.34 10.27
CA ALA A 446 -11.93 -0.36 11.55
C ALA A 446 -12.76 0.47 12.55
N GLY A 447 -13.47 -0.21 13.45
CA GLY A 447 -14.13 0.44 14.57
C GLY A 447 -13.12 1.08 15.53
N LYS A 448 -13.42 2.27 16.03
CA LYS A 448 -12.54 3.00 16.97
C LYS A 448 -12.40 2.32 18.34
N VAL A 449 -13.36 1.45 18.70
CA VAL A 449 -13.33 0.68 19.95
C VAL A 449 -12.72 -0.69 19.68
N ALA A 450 -11.76 -1.10 20.52
CA ALA A 450 -11.18 -2.43 20.48
C ALA A 450 -12.29 -3.52 20.56
N GLY A 451 -12.15 -4.61 19.82
CA GLY A 451 -13.11 -5.70 19.80
C GLY A 451 -14.27 -5.57 18.80
N VAL A 452 -14.50 -4.39 18.21
CA VAL A 452 -15.62 -4.16 17.28
C VAL A 452 -15.40 -4.85 15.93
N GLY A 453 -14.25 -4.64 15.30
CA GLY A 453 -13.98 -5.17 13.97
C GLY A 453 -14.18 -4.14 12.85
N GLN A 454 -14.53 -4.59 11.64
CA GLN A 454 -14.75 -3.74 10.48
C GLN A 454 -16.10 -3.01 10.56
N VAL A 455 -16.11 -1.70 10.28
CA VAL A 455 -17.32 -0.85 10.28
C VAL A 455 -17.64 -0.25 8.91
N GLY A 456 -16.74 -0.31 7.94
CA GLY A 456 -16.98 0.24 6.61
C GLY A 456 -15.80 0.06 5.65
N ALA A 457 -15.89 0.76 4.52
CA ALA A 457 -14.80 0.94 3.56
C ALA A 457 -14.96 2.26 2.81
N GLY A 458 -13.85 2.84 2.37
CA GLY A 458 -13.88 4.15 1.72
C GLY A 458 -12.57 4.53 1.07
N LEU A 459 -12.46 5.83 0.82
CA LEU A 459 -11.31 6.49 0.24
C LEU A 459 -10.67 7.42 1.27
N VAL A 460 -9.36 7.50 1.26
CA VAL A 460 -8.60 8.39 2.14
C VAL A 460 -7.38 8.95 1.40
N THR A 461 -6.89 10.10 1.83
CA THR A 461 -5.61 10.67 1.38
C THR A 461 -4.66 10.79 2.57
N PRO A 462 -3.33 10.77 2.34
CA PRO A 462 -2.36 11.11 3.37
C PRO A 462 -2.58 12.53 3.92
N PRO A 463 -2.17 12.82 5.18
CA PRO A 463 -2.08 14.20 5.66
C PRO A 463 -1.09 14.98 4.81
N ALA A 464 -1.49 16.18 4.36
CA ALA A 464 -0.73 16.93 3.35
C ALA A 464 0.67 17.35 3.83
N GLU A 465 0.82 17.63 5.12
CA GLU A 465 2.05 18.14 5.74
C GLU A 465 3.25 17.19 5.70
N ILE A 466 3.04 15.89 5.50
CA ILE A 466 4.14 14.92 5.45
C ILE A 466 5.00 15.04 4.18
N PHE A 467 4.43 15.56 3.09
CA PHE A 467 5.17 15.76 1.84
C PHE A 467 6.12 16.96 1.90
N PRO A 468 5.70 18.15 2.39
CA PRO A 468 6.63 19.24 2.70
C PRO A 468 7.75 18.84 3.68
N GLN A 469 7.47 18.05 4.72
CA GLN A 469 8.51 17.54 5.63
C GLN A 469 9.56 16.72 4.87
N ALA A 470 9.11 15.77 4.05
CA ALA A 470 9.99 14.93 3.24
C ALA A 470 10.78 15.76 2.21
N LEU A 471 10.13 16.75 1.59
CA LEU A 471 10.78 17.66 0.64
C LEU A 471 11.88 18.50 1.29
N ALA A 472 11.62 19.06 2.47
CA ALA A 472 12.62 19.81 3.24
C ALA A 472 13.84 18.95 3.55
N ARG A 473 13.61 17.69 3.99
CA ARG A 473 14.71 16.76 4.24
C ARG A 473 15.51 16.41 2.99
N LEU A 474 14.85 16.23 1.84
CA LEU A 474 15.52 16.02 0.55
C LEU A 474 16.35 17.25 0.15
N ALA A 475 15.86 18.47 0.42
CA ALA A 475 16.61 19.73 0.17
C ALA A 475 17.86 19.82 1.04
N GLU A 476 17.78 19.43 2.32
CA GLU A 476 18.96 19.36 3.22
C GLU A 476 20.02 18.37 2.72
N LEU A 477 19.61 17.26 2.12
CA LEU A 477 20.48 16.21 1.59
C LEU A 477 21.01 16.50 0.19
N ALA A 478 20.48 17.51 -0.49
CA ALA A 478 20.97 17.94 -1.78
C ALA A 478 22.42 18.47 -1.65
N PRO A 479 23.30 18.23 -2.65
CA PRO A 479 24.63 18.79 -2.61
C PRO A 479 24.55 20.31 -2.58
N GLY A 480 25.29 20.92 -1.64
CA GLY A 480 25.43 22.38 -1.61
C GLY A 480 26.00 22.87 -2.94
N TRP A 481 25.41 23.94 -3.46
CA TRP A 481 25.92 24.64 -4.63
C TRP A 481 27.14 25.45 -4.14
N GLY A 482 28.33 24.96 -4.44
CA GLY A 482 29.56 25.71 -4.28
C GLY A 482 29.75 26.69 -5.44
#